data_82eaf3e49b7673a17916aee51cea2a84
#
_entry.id   82eaf3e49b7673a17916aee51cea2a84
#
_cell.length_a   1.000
_cell.length_b   1.000
_cell.length_c   1.000
_cell.angle_alpha   90.00
_cell.angle_beta   90.00
_cell.angle_gamma   90.00
#
_symmetry.space_group_name_H-M   'P 1'
#
loop_
_entity.id
_entity.type
_entity.pdbx_description
1 polymer ?
#
loop_
_entity_poly.entity_id
_entity_poly.type
_entity_poly.pdbx_seq_one_letter_code
_entity_poly.pdbx_strand_id
1 'polypeptide(L)'
;FGPPDATTPTHTLVRDGLASYDNAVHAYNHEARKLGREATDKAMDSITVIGLENLDETSTEYRAFKQLVERLNRTYKFHTRPRAGFKSFDGACALTTLFVAYYNHLRPHSALDNEVPVPLKELAGVTRYQEQWKRLLALAAA
;
A
#
# COMPACT_ATOMS: atom_id res chain seq x y z
N PHE A 1 -0.62 5.56 -5.58
CA PHE A 1 -1.07 6.89 -5.98
C PHE A 1 -0.62 7.12 -7.42
N GLY A 2 -1.50 7.61 -8.30
CA GLY A 2 -1.14 8.08 -9.63
C GLY A 2 -0.38 9.42 -9.58
N PRO A 3 0.09 9.93 -10.75
CA PRO A 3 0.67 11.28 -10.80
C PRO A 3 -0.39 12.30 -10.36
N PRO A 4 -0.03 13.26 -9.48
CA PRO A 4 -0.97 14.27 -9.04
C PRO A 4 -1.26 15.27 -10.17
N ASP A 5 -2.53 15.60 -10.38
CA ASP A 5 -2.98 16.64 -11.30
C ASP A 5 -3.86 17.66 -10.57
N ALA A 6 -4.39 18.64 -11.29
CA ALA A 6 -5.24 19.68 -10.72
C ALA A 6 -6.55 19.14 -10.10
N THR A 7 -6.99 17.95 -10.49
CA THR A 7 -8.26 17.33 -10.07
C THR A 7 -8.07 16.21 -9.03
N THR A 8 -6.84 15.82 -8.76
CA THR A 8 -6.52 14.77 -7.78
C THR A 8 -7.03 15.18 -6.39
N PRO A 9 -7.85 14.37 -5.70
CA PRO A 9 -8.26 14.66 -4.34
C PRO A 9 -7.06 14.73 -3.39
N THR A 10 -7.14 15.59 -2.37
CA THR A 10 -6.09 15.66 -1.35
C THR A 10 -6.00 14.35 -0.59
N HIS A 11 -4.81 13.75 -0.58
CA HIS A 11 -4.52 12.54 0.17
C HIS A 11 -3.89 12.88 1.52
N THR A 12 -4.28 12.16 2.56
CA THR A 12 -3.65 12.27 3.87
C THR A 12 -2.69 11.11 4.09
N LEU A 13 -1.39 11.40 4.26
CA LEU A 13 -0.36 10.43 4.61
C LEU A 13 -0.20 10.37 6.13
N VAL A 14 -0.52 9.23 6.74
CA VAL A 14 -0.21 8.97 8.15
C VAL A 14 1.16 8.33 8.27
N ARG A 15 2.09 8.95 9.01
CA ARG A 15 3.51 8.57 9.09
C ARG A 15 4.03 8.50 10.52
N ASP A 16 5.22 7.93 10.70
CA ASP A 16 5.89 7.74 12.00
C ASP A 16 6.91 8.84 12.37
N GLY A 17 6.95 9.94 11.61
CA GLY A 17 7.89 11.04 11.86
C GLY A 17 9.26 10.89 11.20
N LEU A 18 9.48 9.84 10.38
CA LEU A 18 10.73 9.71 9.63
C LEU A 18 10.86 10.83 8.58
N ALA A 19 11.97 11.58 8.61
CA ALA A 19 12.19 12.76 7.76
C ALA A 19 12.13 12.48 6.24
N SER A 20 12.38 11.23 5.82
CA SER A 20 12.26 10.86 4.40
C SER A 20 10.85 11.04 3.85
N TYR A 21 9.82 10.95 4.69
CA TYR A 21 8.44 11.20 4.26
C TYR A 21 8.16 12.66 3.96
N ASP A 22 8.84 13.61 4.63
CA ASP A 22 8.70 15.03 4.32
C ASP A 22 9.17 15.33 2.90
N ASN A 23 10.29 14.74 2.49
CA ASN A 23 10.80 14.87 1.13
C ASN A 23 9.82 14.27 0.10
N ALA A 24 9.22 13.14 0.39
CA ALA A 24 8.24 12.51 -0.51
C ALA A 24 6.97 13.35 -0.65
N VAL A 25 6.43 13.88 0.45
CA VAL A 25 5.26 14.79 0.45
C VAL A 25 5.57 16.08 -0.31
N HIS A 26 6.76 16.65 -0.09
CA HIS A 26 7.23 17.83 -0.80
C HIS A 26 7.34 17.60 -2.31
N ALA A 27 7.97 16.50 -2.72
CA ALA A 27 8.12 16.13 -4.12
C ALA A 27 6.75 15.92 -4.80
N TYR A 28 5.84 15.21 -4.16
CA TYR A 28 4.50 14.97 -4.68
C TYR A 28 3.71 16.28 -4.87
N ASN A 29 3.71 17.16 -3.87
CA ASN A 29 3.06 18.46 -3.96
C ASN A 29 3.72 19.38 -5.00
N HIS A 30 5.06 19.30 -5.17
CA HIS A 30 5.76 20.04 -6.19
C HIS A 30 5.36 19.59 -7.61
N GLU A 31 5.26 18.29 -7.85
CA GLU A 31 4.75 17.76 -9.14
C GLU A 31 3.31 18.18 -9.40
N ALA A 32 2.44 18.16 -8.38
CA ALA A 32 1.07 18.63 -8.51
C ALA A 32 0.99 20.08 -8.99
N ARG A 33 1.86 20.95 -8.48
CA ARG A 33 1.93 22.36 -8.91
C ARG A 33 2.40 22.51 -10.37
N LYS A 34 3.35 21.68 -10.81
CA LYS A 34 3.78 21.67 -12.23
C LYS A 34 2.64 21.27 -13.16
N LEU A 35 1.72 20.44 -12.67
CA LEU A 35 0.55 19.97 -13.42
C LEU A 35 -0.69 20.87 -13.26
N GLY A 36 -0.51 22.11 -12.74
CA GLY A 36 -1.53 23.14 -12.71
C GLY A 36 -2.29 23.27 -11.39
N ARG A 37 -1.88 22.59 -10.32
CA ARG A 37 -2.50 22.76 -9.00
C ARG A 37 -2.04 24.07 -8.34
N GLU A 38 -2.96 24.78 -7.69
CA GLU A 38 -2.62 26.03 -6.99
C GLU A 38 -1.63 25.80 -5.83
N ALA A 39 -0.83 26.81 -5.54
CA ALA A 39 0.21 26.71 -4.49
C ALA A 39 -0.36 26.52 -3.07
N THR A 40 -1.59 27.00 -2.83
CA THR A 40 -2.31 26.90 -1.56
C THR A 40 -3.03 25.56 -1.40
N ASP A 41 -3.28 24.86 -2.51
CA ASP A 41 -3.97 23.57 -2.55
C ASP A 41 -2.96 22.43 -2.56
N LYS A 42 -2.92 21.63 -1.50
CA LYS A 42 -2.02 20.49 -1.38
C LYS A 42 -2.65 19.24 -1.98
N ALA A 43 -1.92 18.53 -2.83
CA ALA A 43 -2.31 17.20 -3.31
C ALA A 43 -2.09 16.11 -2.24
N MET A 44 -1.12 16.34 -1.35
CA MET A 44 -0.85 15.45 -0.22
C MET A 44 -0.58 16.26 1.04
N ASP A 45 -1.28 15.93 2.11
CA ASP A 45 -1.00 16.39 3.48
C ASP A 45 -0.42 15.24 4.31
N SER A 46 0.19 15.53 5.45
CA SER A 46 0.77 14.49 6.30
C SER A 46 0.45 14.70 7.77
N ILE A 47 0.11 13.60 8.44
CA ILE A 47 -0.13 13.55 9.88
C ILE A 47 0.92 12.62 10.50
N THR A 48 1.65 13.15 11.49
CA THR A 48 2.66 12.38 12.20
C THR A 48 2.05 11.74 13.45
N VAL A 49 2.13 10.40 13.53
CA VAL A 49 1.69 9.62 14.68
C VAL A 49 2.90 8.85 15.21
N ILE A 50 3.49 9.30 16.33
CA ILE A 50 4.70 8.72 16.91
C ILE A 50 4.32 7.80 18.07
N GLY A 51 4.41 6.49 17.83
CA GLY A 51 4.33 5.46 18.88
C GLY A 51 3.02 5.42 19.67
N LEU A 52 3.14 4.95 20.91
CA LEU A 52 2.07 4.95 21.91
C LEU A 52 2.12 6.19 22.82
N GLU A 53 3.11 7.03 22.65
CA GLU A 53 3.40 8.15 23.56
C GLU A 53 2.54 9.39 23.26
N ASN A 54 2.16 9.60 22.00
CA ASN A 54 1.25 10.69 21.65
C ASN A 54 -0.20 10.28 21.94
N LEU A 55 -0.75 10.82 23.00
CA LEU A 55 -2.14 10.64 23.44
C LEU A 55 -3.05 11.78 23.00
N ASP A 56 -2.63 12.63 22.09
CA ASP A 56 -3.45 13.67 21.50
C ASP A 56 -4.59 13.07 20.65
N GLU A 57 -5.66 13.83 20.51
CA GLU A 57 -6.89 13.38 19.83
C GLU A 57 -6.61 12.94 18.38
N THR A 58 -5.80 13.72 17.65
CA THR A 58 -5.41 13.43 16.27
C THR A 58 -4.63 12.11 16.15
N SER A 59 -3.63 11.90 17.02
CA SER A 59 -2.87 10.64 17.03
C SER A 59 -3.75 9.44 17.36
N THR A 60 -4.74 9.61 18.22
CA THR A 60 -5.68 8.55 18.58
C THR A 60 -6.57 8.17 17.39
N GLU A 61 -7.08 9.14 16.65
CA GLU A 61 -7.89 8.91 15.45
C GLU A 61 -7.12 8.11 14.39
N TYR A 62 -5.88 8.49 14.10
CA TYR A 62 -5.08 7.88 13.03
C TYR A 62 -4.28 6.63 13.45
N ARG A 63 -4.28 6.27 14.73
CA ARG A 63 -3.56 5.09 15.23
C ARG A 63 -3.98 3.77 14.58
N ALA A 64 -5.27 3.61 14.29
CA ALA A 64 -5.80 2.42 13.63
C ALA A 64 -5.16 2.22 12.24
N PHE A 65 -5.01 3.29 11.47
CA PHE A 65 -4.37 3.23 10.14
C PHE A 65 -2.90 2.84 10.22
N LYS A 66 -2.15 3.37 11.20
CA LYS A 66 -0.77 2.97 11.45
C LYS A 66 -0.65 1.48 11.78
N GLN A 67 -1.52 0.96 12.64
CA GLN A 67 -1.55 -0.46 12.98
C GLN A 67 -1.84 -1.36 11.75
N LEU A 68 -2.69 -0.92 10.83
CA LEU A 68 -2.96 -1.64 9.58
C LEU A 68 -1.69 -1.75 8.72
N VAL A 69 -0.98 -0.63 8.54
CA VAL A 69 0.29 -0.60 7.79
C VAL A 69 1.36 -1.46 8.45
N GLU A 70 1.48 -1.41 9.79
CA GLU A 70 2.41 -2.26 10.53
C GLU A 70 2.11 -3.75 10.37
N ARG A 71 0.84 -4.16 10.39
CA ARG A 71 0.41 -5.54 10.14
C ARG A 71 0.73 -5.98 8.72
N LEU A 72 0.47 -5.13 7.72
CA LEU A 72 0.82 -5.40 6.33
C LEU A 72 2.32 -5.57 6.17
N ASN A 73 3.12 -4.65 6.73
CA ASN A 73 4.57 -4.72 6.71
C ASN A 73 5.11 -5.98 7.40
N ARG A 74 4.51 -6.40 8.51
CA ARG A 74 4.86 -7.65 9.19
C ARG A 74 4.61 -8.85 8.30
N THR A 75 3.45 -8.90 7.63
CA THR A 75 3.11 -9.96 6.70
C THR A 75 4.06 -9.98 5.50
N TYR A 76 4.35 -8.83 4.90
CA TYR A 76 5.32 -8.70 3.81
C TYR A 76 6.71 -9.17 4.21
N LYS A 77 7.20 -8.73 5.39
CA LYS A 77 8.51 -9.15 5.92
C LYS A 77 8.58 -10.66 6.17
N PHE A 78 7.50 -11.30 6.56
CA PHE A 78 7.45 -12.76 6.70
C PHE A 78 7.75 -13.46 5.37
N HIS A 79 7.27 -12.95 4.25
CA HIS A 79 7.54 -13.51 2.92
C HIS A 79 8.91 -13.13 2.34
N THR A 80 9.51 -12.02 2.78
CA THR A 80 10.79 -11.53 2.25
C THR A 80 12.02 -11.95 3.05
N ARG A 81 11.90 -12.10 4.38
CA ARG A 81 13.00 -12.48 5.28
C ARG A 81 13.73 -13.77 4.89
N PRO A 82 13.06 -14.88 4.50
CA PRO A 82 13.74 -16.13 4.15
C PRO A 82 14.68 -16.00 2.94
N ARG A 83 14.59 -14.91 2.18
CA ARG A 83 15.39 -14.65 0.97
C ARG A 83 16.64 -13.81 1.21
N ALA A 84 16.96 -13.49 2.47
CA ALA A 84 18.10 -12.66 2.86
C ALA A 84 18.14 -11.28 2.15
N GLY A 85 16.99 -10.71 1.88
CA GLY A 85 16.84 -9.42 1.19
C GLY A 85 16.77 -9.52 -0.33
N PHE A 86 16.76 -8.37 -0.98
CA PHE A 86 16.70 -8.26 -2.44
C PHE A 86 18.09 -8.06 -3.01
N LYS A 87 18.40 -8.82 -4.07
CA LYS A 87 19.69 -8.72 -4.77
C LYS A 87 19.67 -7.76 -5.96
N SER A 88 18.48 -7.37 -6.41
CA SER A 88 18.29 -6.41 -7.51
C SER A 88 16.97 -5.67 -7.32
N PHE A 89 16.86 -4.51 -7.96
CA PHE A 89 15.62 -3.73 -8.00
C PHE A 89 14.49 -4.51 -8.69
N ASP A 90 14.76 -5.14 -9.82
CA ASP A 90 13.77 -5.95 -10.55
C ASP A 90 13.25 -7.11 -9.73
N GLY A 91 14.14 -7.78 -8.99
CA GLY A 91 13.76 -8.84 -8.05
C GLY A 91 12.87 -8.34 -6.91
N ALA A 92 13.14 -7.12 -6.40
CA ALA A 92 12.29 -6.48 -5.40
C ALA A 92 10.90 -6.14 -5.98
N CYS A 93 10.85 -5.56 -7.18
CA CYS A 93 9.60 -5.25 -7.87
C CYS A 93 8.77 -6.51 -8.13
N ALA A 94 9.39 -7.54 -8.72
CA ALA A 94 8.71 -8.80 -9.02
C ALA A 94 8.12 -9.46 -7.77
N LEU A 95 8.90 -9.57 -6.69
CA LEU A 95 8.41 -10.17 -5.44
C LEU A 95 7.32 -9.35 -4.79
N THR A 96 7.43 -8.01 -4.82
CA THR A 96 6.41 -7.12 -4.27
C THR A 96 5.12 -7.24 -5.06
N THR A 97 5.17 -7.29 -6.39
CA THR A 97 4.01 -7.51 -7.27
C THR A 97 3.33 -8.85 -6.97
N LEU A 98 4.10 -9.92 -6.87
CA LEU A 98 3.56 -11.24 -6.51
C LEU A 98 2.93 -11.25 -5.11
N PHE A 99 3.55 -10.56 -4.16
CA PHE A 99 2.98 -10.43 -2.81
C PHE A 99 1.64 -9.66 -2.83
N VAL A 100 1.57 -8.55 -3.54
CA VAL A 100 0.34 -7.75 -3.67
C VAL A 100 -0.77 -8.56 -4.34
N ALA A 101 -0.45 -9.29 -5.41
CA ALA A 101 -1.38 -10.17 -6.10
C ALA A 101 -1.91 -11.28 -5.16
N TYR A 102 -1.01 -11.95 -4.44
CA TYR A 102 -1.38 -12.96 -3.45
C TYR A 102 -2.26 -12.37 -2.34
N TYR A 103 -1.83 -11.25 -1.75
CA TYR A 103 -2.51 -10.63 -0.62
C TYR A 103 -3.94 -10.21 -0.96
N ASN A 104 -4.12 -9.62 -2.13
CA ASN A 104 -5.40 -9.05 -2.55
C ASN A 104 -6.36 -10.09 -3.15
N HIS A 105 -5.87 -11.08 -3.88
CA HIS A 105 -6.71 -11.93 -4.71
C HIS A 105 -6.75 -13.41 -4.27
N LEU A 106 -5.77 -13.86 -3.49
CA LEU A 106 -5.66 -15.28 -3.16
C LEU A 106 -5.69 -15.57 -1.67
N ARG A 107 -5.24 -14.63 -0.84
CA ARG A 107 -5.15 -14.84 0.60
C ARG A 107 -6.50 -14.58 1.29
N PRO A 108 -7.09 -15.58 1.99
CA PRO A 108 -8.25 -15.35 2.83
C PRO A 108 -7.90 -14.47 4.03
N HIS A 109 -8.80 -13.58 4.39
CA HIS A 109 -8.65 -12.69 5.55
C HIS A 109 -9.76 -12.93 6.57
N SER A 110 -9.41 -13.27 7.79
CA SER A 110 -10.38 -13.54 8.86
C SER A 110 -11.29 -12.34 9.18
N ALA A 111 -10.80 -11.11 8.97
CA ALA A 111 -11.58 -9.89 9.13
C ALA A 111 -12.60 -9.66 8.00
N LEU A 112 -12.55 -10.45 6.94
CA LEU A 112 -13.46 -10.43 5.79
C LEU A 112 -14.18 -11.80 5.65
N ASP A 113 -14.49 -12.45 6.75
CA ASP A 113 -15.15 -13.77 6.78
C ASP A 113 -14.44 -14.83 5.93
N ASN A 114 -13.11 -14.76 5.88
CA ASN A 114 -12.21 -15.58 5.04
C ASN A 114 -12.34 -15.29 3.52
N GLU A 115 -12.96 -14.21 3.14
CA GLU A 115 -12.92 -13.74 1.77
C GLU A 115 -11.61 -13.02 1.46
N VAL A 116 -11.32 -12.82 0.17
CA VAL A 116 -10.18 -12.04 -0.30
C VAL A 116 -10.52 -10.56 -0.40
N PRO A 117 -9.58 -9.62 -0.17
CA PRO A 117 -9.84 -8.18 -0.23
C PRO A 117 -10.39 -7.70 -1.58
N VAL A 118 -9.92 -8.29 -2.67
CA VAL A 118 -10.32 -7.93 -4.05
C VAL A 118 -10.66 -9.20 -4.81
N PRO A 119 -11.92 -9.65 -4.78
CA PRO A 119 -12.34 -10.85 -5.52
C PRO A 119 -12.32 -10.60 -7.03
N LEU A 120 -11.82 -11.59 -7.78
CA LEU A 120 -11.83 -11.61 -9.24
C LEU A 120 -12.84 -12.64 -9.75
N LYS A 121 -13.65 -12.25 -10.73
CA LYS A 121 -14.67 -13.13 -11.34
C LYS A 121 -14.03 -14.38 -11.94
N GLU A 122 -12.86 -14.23 -12.53
CA GLU A 122 -12.08 -15.28 -13.19
C GLU A 122 -11.58 -16.36 -12.21
N LEU A 123 -11.49 -16.01 -10.92
CA LEU A 123 -11.10 -16.95 -9.85
C LEU A 123 -12.30 -17.59 -9.14
N ALA A 124 -13.52 -17.16 -9.46
CA ALA A 124 -14.72 -17.68 -8.80
C ALA A 124 -14.85 -19.20 -8.99
N GLY A 125 -15.09 -19.91 -7.89
CA GLY A 125 -15.23 -21.36 -7.89
C GLY A 125 -13.94 -22.16 -8.04
N VAL A 126 -12.79 -21.52 -8.13
CA VAL A 126 -11.48 -22.18 -8.21
C VAL A 126 -10.91 -22.39 -6.81
N THR A 127 -10.87 -23.63 -6.34
CA THR A 127 -10.43 -23.97 -4.99
C THR A 127 -8.93 -24.29 -4.88
N ARG A 128 -8.32 -24.71 -5.99
CA ARG A 128 -6.90 -25.13 -5.99
C ARG A 128 -5.99 -23.91 -6.20
N TYR A 129 -5.09 -23.64 -5.27
CA TYR A 129 -4.13 -22.53 -5.34
C TYR A 129 -3.31 -22.49 -6.64
N GLN A 130 -2.86 -23.65 -7.13
CA GLN A 130 -2.09 -23.74 -8.37
C GLN A 130 -2.90 -23.24 -9.57
N GLU A 131 -4.18 -23.56 -9.63
CA GLU A 131 -5.06 -23.15 -10.71
C GLU A 131 -5.41 -21.66 -10.60
N GLN A 132 -5.61 -21.16 -9.38
CA GLN A 132 -5.80 -19.74 -9.12
C GLN A 132 -4.59 -18.92 -9.63
N TRP A 133 -3.36 -19.35 -9.29
CA TRP A 133 -2.15 -18.70 -9.79
C TRP A 133 -2.03 -18.73 -11.32
N LYS A 134 -2.33 -19.86 -11.97
CA LYS A 134 -2.31 -19.95 -13.43
C LYS A 134 -3.25 -18.94 -14.07
N ARG A 135 -4.48 -18.84 -13.57
CA ARG A 135 -5.46 -17.88 -14.09
C ARG A 135 -5.02 -16.45 -13.86
N LEU A 136 -4.51 -16.13 -12.66
CA LEU A 136 -4.03 -14.80 -12.33
C LEU A 136 -2.87 -14.37 -13.24
N LEU A 137 -1.91 -15.27 -13.50
CA LEU A 137 -0.80 -15.01 -14.41
C LEU A 137 -1.26 -14.87 -15.86
N ALA A 138 -2.24 -15.64 -16.29
CA ALA A 138 -2.83 -15.52 -17.63
C ALA A 138 -3.52 -14.17 -17.81
N LEU A 139 -4.25 -13.67 -16.80
CA LEU A 139 -4.87 -12.35 -16.83
C LEU A 139 -3.84 -11.22 -16.88
N ALA A 140 -2.70 -11.38 -16.23
CA ALA A 140 -1.63 -10.38 -16.25
C ALA A 140 -0.84 -10.36 -17.57
N ALA A 141 -0.94 -11.41 -18.39
CA ALA A 141 -0.26 -11.54 -19.68
C ALA A 141 -1.13 -11.15 -20.88
N ALA A 142 -2.42 -10.92 -20.67
CA ALA A 142 -3.41 -10.53 -21.69
C ALA A 142 -3.43 -9.03 -21.92
#